data_8f8188aa00130318a7a1cb58069ac8f7
#
_entry.id   8f8188aa00130318a7a1cb58069ac8f7
#
_cell.length_a   1.000
_cell.length_b   1.000
_cell.length_c   1.000
_cell.angle_alpha   90.00
_cell.angle_beta   90.00
_cell.angle_gamma   90.00
#
_symmetry.space_group_name_H-M   'P 1'
#
loop_
_entity.id
_entity.type
_entity.pdbx_description
1 polymer ?
#
loop_
_entity_poly.entity_id
_entity_poly.type
_entity_poly.pdbx_seq_one_letter_code
_entity_poly.pdbx_strand_id
1 'polypeptide(L)'
;MSPACTGEWSREFISDNLTKVFASTKLKQHKANMLYQEQLTWMQESQAEVEAERRQQQIRNKIYQLESNKNLLNTQLNSQIRVLAVEKNAKEQDVIKTVSQRYDTKILLNQLKRKPKIDTINESIKTVEQRILDYDVKIETLNKEFYMLRDKFMHDQEVLKATSPLVPKMDEIVAKIDTLRIELNEKAPAAEKAQFVRKCADPECNGFVSSRWKCGLCEKWTCPDCHEIKSDDDHKCDPDTLATAKLLSKDTKGCPKCQTMIYKIDGCDQMWCTQCHTAFSWKTGQIETKIHNPHYYQWRRQNGGLAREPGDIVCGNELNHELSAAIRNALLSKHYQTVSEFNNLCLYISDVVRNCLHLQYVIIPSFRQHGANQTFAQRTNWHRKAYLTKEYTLEKFKQQVERLDRSMSLANENEQVTTLLLDATKEILFRFKASAESDKCDQKILEEIRVLVKYANRCLMRIGVTYTTASVYHFSASIGYGMIKTDRKELLLM
;
A
#
# COMPACT_ATOMS: atom_id res chain seq x y z
N MET A 1 -9.19 -21.19 27.35
CA MET A 1 -7.96 -21.51 28.08
C MET A 1 -8.32 -22.45 29.25
N SER A 2 -7.59 -23.53 29.45
CA SER A 2 -7.72 -24.34 30.67
C SER A 2 -7.10 -23.55 31.83
N PRO A 3 -7.70 -23.51 33.02
CA PRO A 3 -7.16 -22.81 34.18
C PRO A 3 -5.76 -23.29 34.62
N ALA A 4 -5.38 -24.50 34.23
CA ALA A 4 -4.10 -25.13 34.58
C ALA A 4 -3.05 -25.13 33.43
N CYS A 5 -3.40 -24.68 32.25
CA CYS A 5 -2.53 -24.69 31.06
C CYS A 5 -2.72 -23.42 30.26
N THR A 6 -1.63 -22.68 29.99
CA THR A 6 -1.63 -21.47 29.18
C THR A 6 -1.74 -21.74 27.66
N GLY A 7 -1.88 -23.02 27.25
CA GLY A 7 -2.01 -23.42 25.86
C GLY A 7 -3.37 -23.07 25.25
N GLU A 8 -3.36 -22.62 24.02
CA GLU A 8 -4.59 -22.43 23.24
C GLU A 8 -5.13 -23.81 22.80
N TRP A 9 -6.45 -24.00 22.90
CA TRP A 9 -7.08 -25.17 22.30
C TRP A 9 -6.99 -25.08 20.76
N SER A 10 -6.51 -26.16 20.16
CA SER A 10 -6.49 -26.26 18.71
C SER A 10 -7.92 -26.25 18.15
N ARG A 11 -8.10 -25.80 16.91
CA ARG A 11 -9.41 -25.84 16.25
C ARG A 11 -9.94 -27.28 16.15
N GLU A 12 -9.04 -28.25 15.96
CA GLU A 12 -9.37 -29.67 15.96
C GLU A 12 -9.96 -30.10 17.31
N PHE A 13 -9.27 -29.77 18.40
CA PHE A 13 -9.78 -30.09 19.75
C PHE A 13 -11.16 -29.48 19.97
N ILE A 14 -11.38 -28.23 19.55
CA ILE A 14 -12.69 -27.55 19.63
C ILE A 14 -13.75 -28.30 18.82
N SER A 15 -13.41 -28.72 17.59
CA SER A 15 -14.31 -29.44 16.69
C SER A 15 -14.75 -30.80 17.27
N ASP A 16 -13.81 -31.50 17.89
CA ASP A 16 -14.02 -32.86 18.36
C ASP A 16 -14.70 -32.92 19.76
N ASN A 17 -14.47 -31.89 20.59
CA ASN A 17 -14.90 -31.93 22.02
C ASN A 17 -16.04 -30.96 22.35
N LEU A 18 -16.39 -30.01 21.50
CA LEU A 18 -17.46 -29.05 21.77
C LEU A 18 -18.66 -29.26 20.83
N THR A 19 -19.86 -28.97 21.34
CA THR A 19 -21.06 -29.04 20.50
C THR A 19 -21.00 -28.03 19.38
N LYS A 20 -21.49 -28.41 18.19
CA LYS A 20 -21.52 -27.54 17.01
C LYS A 20 -22.25 -26.23 17.30
N VAL A 21 -23.33 -26.27 18.09
CA VAL A 21 -24.08 -25.07 18.49
C VAL A 21 -23.23 -24.10 19.30
N PHE A 22 -22.54 -24.60 20.33
CA PHE A 22 -21.67 -23.79 21.18
C PHE A 22 -20.51 -23.20 20.36
N ALA A 23 -19.85 -24.00 19.54
CA ALA A 23 -18.73 -23.56 18.69
C ALA A 23 -19.14 -22.50 17.68
N SER A 24 -20.33 -22.65 17.07
CA SER A 24 -20.81 -21.71 16.02
C SER A 24 -21.46 -20.43 16.58
N THR A 25 -21.84 -20.41 17.86
CA THR A 25 -22.50 -19.26 18.49
C THR A 25 -21.62 -18.58 19.52
N LYS A 26 -21.59 -19.09 20.77
CA LYS A 26 -20.91 -18.44 21.90
C LYS A 26 -19.39 -18.33 21.70
N LEU A 27 -18.74 -19.42 21.28
CA LEU A 27 -17.30 -19.41 21.08
C LEU A 27 -16.91 -18.50 19.92
N LYS A 28 -17.68 -18.55 18.81
CA LYS A 28 -17.48 -17.66 17.65
C LYS A 28 -17.61 -16.19 18.05
N GLN A 29 -18.67 -15.85 18.80
CA GLN A 29 -18.89 -14.48 19.27
C GLN A 29 -17.78 -14.02 20.22
N HIS A 30 -17.35 -14.89 21.14
CA HIS A 30 -16.23 -14.60 22.03
C HIS A 30 -14.94 -14.33 21.24
N LYS A 31 -14.62 -15.22 20.27
CA LYS A 31 -13.44 -15.04 19.40
C LYS A 31 -13.51 -13.74 18.61
N ALA A 32 -14.66 -13.39 18.02
CA ALA A 32 -14.84 -12.15 17.30
C ALA A 32 -14.60 -10.92 18.19
N ASN A 33 -15.03 -10.99 19.45
CA ASN A 33 -14.79 -9.92 20.42
C ASN A 33 -13.31 -9.84 20.82
N MET A 34 -12.63 -10.95 21.02
CA MET A 34 -11.19 -11.01 21.33
C MET A 34 -10.37 -10.39 20.17
N LEU A 35 -10.66 -10.81 18.93
CA LEU A 35 -10.02 -10.24 17.74
C LEU A 35 -10.30 -8.74 17.60
N TYR A 36 -11.51 -8.30 17.94
CA TYR A 36 -11.84 -6.87 17.94
C TYR A 36 -11.03 -6.10 18.99
N GLN A 37 -10.90 -6.63 20.21
CA GLN A 37 -10.07 -6.01 21.24
C GLN A 37 -8.60 -5.90 20.79
N GLU A 38 -8.08 -6.94 20.16
CA GLU A 38 -6.74 -6.90 19.57
C GLU A 38 -6.61 -5.80 18.51
N GLN A 39 -7.63 -5.64 17.64
CA GLN A 39 -7.62 -4.57 16.63
C GLN A 39 -7.63 -3.16 17.23
N LEU A 40 -8.27 -2.97 18.39
CA LEU A 40 -8.27 -1.65 19.06
C LEU A 40 -6.87 -1.17 19.40
N THR A 41 -5.91 -2.07 19.64
CA THR A 41 -4.52 -1.72 19.95
C THR A 41 -3.82 -1.02 18.77
N TRP A 42 -4.21 -1.34 17.53
CA TRP A 42 -3.64 -0.76 16.31
C TRP A 42 -4.53 0.31 15.67
N MET A 43 -5.72 0.56 16.24
CA MET A 43 -6.70 1.47 15.67
C MET A 43 -6.17 2.91 15.59
N GLN A 44 -5.39 3.32 16.59
CA GLN A 44 -4.79 4.64 16.67
C GLN A 44 -3.76 4.89 15.56
N GLU A 45 -2.92 3.88 15.24
CA GLU A 45 -1.97 3.96 14.12
C GLU A 45 -2.72 4.12 12.79
N SER A 46 -3.79 3.33 12.60
CA SER A 46 -4.63 3.43 11.40
C SER A 46 -5.34 4.78 11.29
N GLN A 47 -5.74 5.38 12.41
CA GLN A 47 -6.32 6.73 12.42
C GLN A 47 -5.29 7.78 11.99
N ALA A 48 -4.07 7.72 12.50
CA ALA A 48 -3.01 8.64 12.10
C ALA A 48 -2.76 8.61 10.58
N GLU A 49 -2.81 7.42 9.97
CA GLU A 49 -2.70 7.27 8.52
C GLU A 49 -3.90 7.89 7.78
N VAL A 50 -5.14 7.67 8.25
CA VAL A 50 -6.35 8.27 7.67
C VAL A 50 -6.30 9.79 7.74
N GLU A 51 -5.85 10.35 8.87
CA GLU A 51 -5.68 11.80 9.02
C GLU A 51 -4.63 12.37 8.06
N ALA A 52 -3.50 11.66 7.89
CA ALA A 52 -2.47 12.05 6.93
C ALA A 52 -2.97 11.99 5.48
N GLU A 53 -3.68 10.94 5.10
CA GLU A 53 -4.29 10.79 3.77
C GLU A 53 -5.31 11.91 3.48
N ARG A 54 -6.16 12.25 4.45
CA ARG A 54 -7.12 13.38 4.34
C ARG A 54 -6.41 14.71 4.16
N ARG A 55 -5.36 14.98 4.92
CA ARG A 55 -4.55 16.20 4.77
C ARG A 55 -3.95 16.29 3.36
N GLN A 56 -3.33 15.21 2.87
CA GLN A 56 -2.78 15.18 1.51
C GLN A 56 -3.86 15.42 0.45
N GLN A 57 -5.05 14.85 0.62
CA GLN A 57 -6.16 15.09 -0.32
C GLN A 57 -6.64 16.54 -0.29
N GLN A 58 -6.70 17.17 0.89
CA GLN A 58 -7.04 18.59 1.03
C GLN A 58 -6.00 19.48 0.31
N ILE A 59 -4.70 19.17 0.46
CA ILE A 59 -3.63 19.89 -0.22
C ILE A 59 -3.78 19.74 -1.76
N ARG A 60 -4.00 18.54 -2.27
CA ARG A 60 -4.22 18.29 -3.71
C ARG A 60 -5.41 19.09 -4.25
N ASN A 61 -6.52 19.09 -3.54
CA ASN A 61 -7.70 19.85 -3.93
C ASN A 61 -7.42 21.36 -3.98
N LYS A 62 -6.67 21.87 -3.01
CA LYS A 62 -6.26 23.29 -2.96
C LYS A 62 -5.32 23.65 -4.11
N ILE A 63 -4.36 22.80 -4.44
CA ILE A 63 -3.49 22.97 -5.61
C ILE A 63 -4.33 23.05 -6.87
N TYR A 64 -5.27 22.11 -7.07
CA TYR A 64 -6.15 22.10 -8.25
C TYR A 64 -6.97 23.40 -8.39
N GLN A 65 -7.53 23.91 -7.28
CA GLN A 65 -8.26 25.18 -7.29
C GLN A 65 -7.36 26.36 -7.67
N LEU A 66 -6.12 26.42 -7.15
CA LEU A 66 -5.16 27.46 -7.47
C LEU A 66 -4.70 27.40 -8.93
N GLU A 67 -4.47 26.21 -9.47
CA GLU A 67 -4.13 26.01 -10.88
C GLU A 67 -5.27 26.47 -11.81
N SER A 68 -6.53 26.18 -11.45
CA SER A 68 -7.70 26.67 -12.18
C SER A 68 -7.77 28.21 -12.19
N ASN A 69 -7.57 28.84 -11.04
CA ASN A 69 -7.54 30.30 -10.93
C ASN A 69 -6.39 30.92 -11.74
N LYS A 70 -5.20 30.34 -11.69
CA LYS A 70 -4.06 30.75 -12.52
C LYS A 70 -4.42 30.75 -14.01
N ASN A 71 -5.06 29.67 -14.47
CA ASN A 71 -5.47 29.54 -15.88
C ASN A 71 -6.49 30.61 -16.29
N LEU A 72 -7.44 30.94 -15.39
CA LEU A 72 -8.41 32.00 -15.62
C LEU A 72 -7.72 33.37 -15.78
N LEU A 73 -6.81 33.71 -14.87
CA LEU A 73 -6.04 34.97 -14.93
C LEU A 73 -5.17 35.05 -16.19
N ASN A 74 -4.56 33.92 -16.58
CA ASN A 74 -3.78 33.85 -17.82
C ASN A 74 -4.65 34.09 -19.08
N THR A 75 -5.88 33.55 -19.07
CA THR A 75 -6.85 33.82 -20.16
C THR A 75 -7.23 35.29 -20.22
N GLN A 76 -7.44 35.95 -19.09
CA GLN A 76 -7.73 37.39 -19.01
C GLN A 76 -6.56 38.22 -19.51
N LEU A 77 -5.32 37.92 -19.11
CA LEU A 77 -4.12 38.58 -19.59
C LEU A 77 -3.96 38.46 -21.13
N ASN A 78 -4.15 37.24 -21.65
CA ASN A 78 -4.08 36.98 -23.08
C ASN A 78 -5.18 37.72 -23.87
N SER A 79 -6.36 37.92 -23.30
CA SER A 79 -7.42 38.73 -23.92
C SER A 79 -7.01 40.20 -24.03
N GLN A 80 -6.35 40.76 -23.03
CA GLN A 80 -5.83 42.13 -23.05
C GLN A 80 -4.73 42.29 -24.12
N ILE A 81 -3.81 41.33 -24.24
CA ILE A 81 -2.77 41.31 -25.29
C ILE A 81 -3.39 41.27 -26.70
N ARG A 82 -4.48 40.48 -26.89
CA ARG A 82 -5.18 40.42 -28.20
C ARG A 82 -5.74 41.77 -28.64
N VAL A 83 -6.25 42.58 -27.73
CA VAL A 83 -6.75 43.92 -28.04
C VAL A 83 -5.64 44.78 -28.63
N LEU A 84 -4.43 44.76 -28.08
CA LEU A 84 -3.28 45.51 -28.63
C LEU A 84 -2.87 45.00 -30.02
N ALA A 85 -3.05 43.72 -30.33
CA ALA A 85 -2.67 43.13 -31.61
C ALA A 85 -3.59 43.58 -32.78
N VAL A 86 -4.83 43.99 -32.51
CA VAL A 86 -5.81 44.35 -33.55
C VAL A 86 -5.33 45.56 -34.35
N GLU A 87 -4.83 46.60 -33.71
CA GLU A 87 -4.33 47.82 -34.36
C GLU A 87 -3.13 47.52 -35.24
N LYS A 88 -2.19 46.73 -34.76
CA LYS A 88 -1.01 46.27 -35.54
C LYS A 88 -1.46 45.55 -36.82
N ASN A 89 -2.38 44.59 -36.72
CA ASN A 89 -2.83 43.78 -37.85
C ASN A 89 -3.57 44.63 -38.90
N ALA A 90 -4.35 45.66 -38.50
CA ALA A 90 -5.01 46.58 -39.42
C ALA A 90 -3.98 47.35 -40.26
N LYS A 91 -2.94 47.88 -39.63
CA LYS A 91 -1.86 48.59 -40.33
C LYS A 91 -1.06 47.68 -41.28
N GLU A 92 -0.82 46.46 -40.88
CA GLU A 92 -0.16 45.45 -41.73
C GLU A 92 -0.95 45.17 -43.01
N GLN A 93 -2.29 45.08 -42.93
CA GLN A 93 -3.15 44.92 -44.11
C GLN A 93 -3.11 46.14 -45.03
N ASP A 94 -3.03 47.35 -44.49
CA ASP A 94 -2.88 48.59 -45.33
C ASP A 94 -1.57 48.61 -46.09
N VAL A 95 -0.46 48.18 -45.49
CA VAL A 95 0.84 48.03 -46.16
C VAL A 95 0.75 47.03 -47.32
N ILE A 96 0.19 45.82 -47.04
CA ILE A 96 0.02 44.76 -48.03
C ILE A 96 -0.81 45.25 -49.22
N LYS A 97 -1.94 45.93 -48.96
CA LYS A 97 -2.80 46.48 -50.01
C LYS A 97 -2.07 47.51 -50.89
N THR A 98 -1.29 48.42 -50.28
CA THR A 98 -0.53 49.43 -50.99
C THR A 98 0.59 48.84 -51.87
N VAL A 99 1.29 47.80 -51.33
CA VAL A 99 2.31 47.07 -52.09
C VAL A 99 1.69 46.34 -53.29
N SER A 100 0.53 45.67 -53.12
CA SER A 100 -0.18 45.05 -54.23
C SER A 100 -0.52 46.07 -55.34
N GLN A 101 -1.09 47.21 -54.96
CA GLN A 101 -1.41 48.28 -55.93
C GLN A 101 -0.19 48.77 -56.70
N ARG A 102 0.97 48.89 -56.06
CA ARG A 102 2.24 49.23 -56.71
C ARG A 102 2.66 48.18 -57.74
N TYR A 103 2.55 46.91 -57.41
CA TYR A 103 2.87 45.80 -58.34
C TYR A 103 1.95 45.82 -59.57
N ASP A 104 0.63 45.96 -59.35
CA ASP A 104 -0.34 46.05 -60.45
C ASP A 104 -0.03 47.20 -61.37
N THR A 105 0.35 48.39 -60.84
CA THR A 105 0.76 49.54 -61.58
C THR A 105 2.06 49.33 -62.39
N LYS A 106 3.05 48.62 -61.82
CA LYS A 106 4.27 48.18 -62.52
C LYS A 106 3.98 47.22 -63.69
N ILE A 107 3.04 46.28 -63.48
CA ILE A 107 2.61 45.38 -64.56
C ILE A 107 1.96 46.16 -65.68
N LEU A 108 1.10 47.11 -65.39
CA LEU A 108 0.47 48.02 -66.40
C LEU A 108 1.51 48.80 -67.18
N LEU A 109 2.52 49.42 -66.53
CA LEU A 109 3.61 50.11 -67.13
C LEU A 109 4.38 49.22 -68.11
N ASN A 110 4.70 48.01 -67.72
CA ASN A 110 5.41 47.05 -68.60
C ASN A 110 4.57 46.62 -69.82
N GLN A 111 3.24 46.54 -69.65
CA GLN A 111 2.33 46.30 -70.78
C GLN A 111 2.27 47.47 -71.77
N LEU A 112 2.23 48.71 -71.27
CA LEU A 112 2.24 49.93 -72.10
C LEU A 112 3.54 50.04 -72.86
N LYS A 113 4.69 49.77 -72.28
CA LYS A 113 6.03 49.85 -72.99
C LYS A 113 6.18 48.82 -74.13
N ARG A 114 5.28 47.84 -74.22
CA ARG A 114 5.31 46.83 -75.30
C ARG A 114 4.44 47.11 -76.52
N LYS A 115 3.69 48.28 -76.60
CA LYS A 115 2.79 48.60 -77.71
C LYS A 115 3.42 49.68 -78.65
N PRO A 116 3.31 49.64 -80.04
CA PRO A 116 4.07 50.42 -80.97
C PRO A 116 3.37 51.74 -81.51
N LYS A 117 2.75 52.57 -80.64
CA LYS A 117 2.28 53.95 -80.99
C LYS A 117 2.89 54.97 -80.03
N ILE A 118 3.88 55.77 -80.55
CA ILE A 118 4.93 56.33 -79.69
C ILE A 118 4.51 57.54 -78.87
N ASP A 119 3.70 58.49 -79.34
CA ASP A 119 3.55 59.77 -78.65
C ASP A 119 2.47 59.79 -77.53
N THR A 120 1.34 59.17 -77.75
CA THR A 120 0.28 59.03 -76.70
C THR A 120 0.65 58.02 -75.57
N ILE A 121 1.51 57.12 -75.93
CA ILE A 121 1.99 56.11 -74.95
C ILE A 121 3.07 56.72 -74.05
N ASN A 122 3.93 57.62 -74.57
CA ASN A 122 4.97 58.29 -73.79
C ASN A 122 4.38 59.19 -72.68
N GLU A 123 3.27 59.91 -72.92
CA GLU A 123 2.57 60.65 -71.89
C GLU A 123 1.91 59.70 -70.83
N SER A 124 1.30 58.63 -71.31
CA SER A 124 0.72 57.61 -70.40
C SER A 124 1.80 56.95 -69.57
N ILE A 125 2.97 56.68 -70.13
CA ILE A 125 4.14 56.14 -69.44
C ILE A 125 4.61 57.08 -68.34
N LYS A 126 4.79 58.36 -68.63
CA LYS A 126 5.20 59.37 -67.64
C LYS A 126 4.21 59.50 -66.50
N THR A 127 2.90 59.42 -66.76
CA THR A 127 1.86 59.44 -65.71
C THR A 127 1.90 58.24 -64.85
N VAL A 128 2.13 57.05 -65.43
CA VAL A 128 2.24 55.76 -64.63
C VAL A 128 3.57 55.72 -63.88
N GLU A 129 4.65 56.21 -64.40
CA GLU A 129 5.94 56.35 -63.73
C GLU A 129 5.82 57.27 -62.50
N GLN A 130 5.15 58.39 -62.61
CA GLN A 130 4.90 59.31 -61.50
C GLN A 130 4.06 58.61 -60.41
N ARG A 131 3.00 57.89 -60.81
CA ARG A 131 2.19 57.08 -59.82
C ARG A 131 3.00 56.01 -59.11
N ILE A 132 3.95 55.37 -59.79
CA ILE A 132 4.84 54.39 -59.15
C ILE A 132 5.73 55.14 -58.15
N LEU A 133 6.26 56.28 -58.43
CA LEU A 133 7.08 57.11 -57.54
C LEU A 133 6.25 57.49 -56.28
N ASP A 134 5.00 57.97 -56.51
CA ASP A 134 4.08 58.29 -55.42
C ASP A 134 3.77 57.08 -54.54
N TYR A 135 3.62 55.86 -55.14
CA TYR A 135 3.46 54.63 -54.36
C TYR A 135 4.75 54.27 -53.63
N ASP A 136 5.95 54.45 -54.18
CA ASP A 136 7.21 54.15 -53.50
C ASP A 136 7.37 55.03 -52.26
N VAL A 137 7.08 56.35 -52.35
CA VAL A 137 7.09 57.26 -51.20
C VAL A 137 6.06 56.83 -50.15
N LYS A 138 4.85 56.47 -50.58
CA LYS A 138 3.79 56.01 -49.68
C LYS A 138 4.15 54.72 -49.00
N ILE A 139 4.75 53.75 -49.73
CA ILE A 139 5.22 52.46 -49.13
C ILE A 139 6.33 52.71 -48.12
N GLU A 140 7.29 53.63 -48.44
CA GLU A 140 8.35 53.94 -47.46
C GLU A 140 7.78 54.57 -46.18
N THR A 141 6.81 55.45 -46.31
CA THR A 141 6.14 56.10 -45.20
C THR A 141 5.37 55.05 -44.36
N LEU A 142 4.58 54.19 -45.01
CA LEU A 142 3.83 53.12 -44.35
C LEU A 142 4.74 52.07 -43.69
N ASN A 143 5.86 51.79 -44.34
CA ASN A 143 6.85 50.87 -43.71
C ASN A 143 7.45 51.49 -42.45
N LYS A 144 7.80 52.77 -42.44
CA LYS A 144 8.28 53.46 -41.23
C LYS A 144 7.22 53.46 -40.14
N GLU A 145 5.97 53.80 -40.50
CA GLU A 145 4.85 53.75 -39.55
C GLU A 145 4.61 52.32 -39.01
N PHE A 146 4.68 51.29 -39.86
CA PHE A 146 4.54 49.88 -39.46
C PHE A 146 5.63 49.46 -38.50
N TYR A 147 6.89 49.77 -38.77
CA TYR A 147 7.97 49.43 -37.86
C TYR A 147 7.83 50.15 -36.51
N MET A 148 7.48 51.44 -36.53
CA MET A 148 7.21 52.18 -35.28
C MET A 148 6.03 51.58 -34.50
N LEU A 149 4.94 51.19 -35.19
CA LEU A 149 3.79 50.55 -34.55
C LEU A 149 4.13 49.17 -34.01
N ARG A 150 4.92 48.39 -34.74
CA ARG A 150 5.41 47.07 -34.29
C ARG A 150 6.24 47.23 -33.04
N ASP A 151 7.18 48.15 -33.01
CA ASP A 151 8.08 48.35 -31.86
C ASP A 151 7.29 48.92 -30.68
N LYS A 152 6.33 49.81 -30.90
CA LYS A 152 5.37 50.27 -29.90
C LYS A 152 4.53 49.09 -29.36
N PHE A 153 3.98 48.24 -30.22
CA PHE A 153 3.21 47.07 -29.80
C PHE A 153 4.04 46.14 -28.91
N MET A 154 5.30 45.89 -29.29
CA MET A 154 6.19 45.04 -28.48
C MET A 154 6.46 45.69 -27.12
N HIS A 155 6.73 46.99 -27.11
CA HIS A 155 6.93 47.76 -25.88
C HIS A 155 5.66 47.78 -25.02
N ASP A 156 4.50 48.08 -25.59
CA ASP A 156 3.22 48.10 -24.86
C ASP A 156 2.85 46.72 -24.31
N GLN A 157 3.17 45.64 -25.03
CA GLN A 157 3.00 44.27 -24.55
C GLN A 157 3.91 43.98 -23.36
N GLU A 158 5.17 44.40 -23.39
CA GLU A 158 6.10 44.23 -22.26
C GLU A 158 5.66 45.09 -21.07
N VAL A 159 5.28 46.34 -21.29
CA VAL A 159 4.75 47.24 -20.26
C VAL A 159 3.47 46.65 -19.64
N LEU A 160 2.55 46.12 -20.44
CA LEU A 160 1.33 45.49 -19.95
C LEU A 160 1.65 44.26 -19.09
N LYS A 161 2.59 43.43 -19.54
CA LYS A 161 3.03 42.28 -18.71
C LYS A 161 3.67 42.72 -17.39
N ALA A 162 4.49 43.77 -17.44
CA ALA A 162 5.18 44.29 -16.25
C ALA A 162 4.26 45.06 -15.29
N THR A 163 3.27 45.78 -15.81
CA THR A 163 2.39 46.68 -15.03
C THR A 163 1.01 46.09 -14.74
N SER A 164 0.63 45.01 -15.43
CA SER A 164 -0.68 44.40 -15.24
C SER A 164 -0.83 43.92 -13.80
N PRO A 165 -1.89 44.29 -13.09
CA PRO A 165 -2.17 43.79 -11.74
C PRO A 165 -2.47 42.30 -11.70
N LEU A 166 -2.58 41.63 -12.87
CA LEU A 166 -2.78 40.20 -12.98
C LEU A 166 -1.47 39.40 -12.79
N VAL A 167 -0.33 39.97 -13.23
CA VAL A 167 0.97 39.29 -13.13
C VAL A 167 1.38 39.02 -11.69
N PRO A 168 1.46 40.00 -10.79
CA PRO A 168 1.80 39.72 -9.40
C PRO A 168 0.80 38.79 -8.71
N LYS A 169 -0.48 38.81 -9.10
CA LYS A 169 -1.47 37.83 -8.59
C LYS A 169 -1.16 36.41 -9.07
N MET A 170 -0.73 36.26 -10.31
CA MET A 170 -0.31 34.96 -10.86
C MET A 170 0.96 34.46 -10.15
N ASP A 171 1.94 35.33 -9.91
CA ASP A 171 3.19 34.97 -9.23
C ASP A 171 2.93 34.57 -7.78
N GLU A 172 2.02 35.25 -7.08
CA GLU A 172 1.59 34.86 -5.74
C GLU A 172 0.92 33.48 -5.73
N ILE A 173 0.08 33.18 -6.72
CA ILE A 173 -0.55 31.87 -6.86
C ILE A 173 0.48 30.79 -7.15
N VAL A 174 1.45 31.04 -8.01
CA VAL A 174 2.55 30.10 -8.31
C VAL A 174 3.36 29.80 -7.05
N ALA A 175 3.75 30.82 -6.30
CA ALA A 175 4.48 30.66 -5.04
C ALA A 175 3.68 29.81 -4.03
N LYS A 176 2.36 30.02 -3.92
CA LYS A 176 1.48 29.21 -3.07
C LYS A 176 1.39 27.74 -3.55
N ILE A 177 1.32 27.51 -4.85
CA ILE A 177 1.30 26.16 -5.44
C ILE A 177 2.62 25.46 -5.12
N ASP A 178 3.74 26.11 -5.32
CA ASP A 178 5.07 25.51 -5.08
C ASP A 178 5.27 25.19 -3.59
N THR A 179 4.85 26.07 -2.69
CA THR A 179 4.86 25.79 -1.24
C THR A 179 4.02 24.55 -0.90
N LEU A 180 2.80 24.43 -1.47
CA LEU A 180 1.93 23.28 -1.23
C LEU A 180 2.48 22.00 -1.87
N ARG A 181 3.19 22.07 -2.99
CA ARG A 181 3.86 20.93 -3.61
C ARG A 181 5.04 20.43 -2.79
N ILE A 182 5.79 21.34 -2.18
CA ILE A 182 6.86 21.01 -1.24
C ILE A 182 6.24 20.30 -0.02
N GLU A 183 5.19 20.86 0.59
CA GLU A 183 4.48 20.23 1.71
C GLU A 183 3.92 18.85 1.35
N LEU A 184 3.45 18.64 0.12
CA LEU A 184 2.93 17.36 -0.35
C LEU A 184 4.04 16.31 -0.55
N ASN A 185 5.22 16.74 -1.03
CA ASN A 185 6.37 15.87 -1.33
C ASN A 185 7.27 15.63 -0.11
N GLU A 186 7.28 16.54 0.85
CA GLU A 186 7.89 16.24 2.12
C GLU A 186 7.19 15.01 2.67
N LYS A 187 7.93 13.88 2.74
CA LYS A 187 7.51 12.74 3.54
C LYS A 187 7.15 13.34 4.89
N ALA A 188 5.88 13.23 5.26
CA ALA A 188 5.45 13.66 6.59
C ALA A 188 6.53 13.23 7.56
N PRO A 189 7.20 14.15 8.29
CA PRO A 189 8.25 13.82 9.22
C PRO A 189 7.72 12.65 10.00
N ALA A 190 8.46 11.54 10.10
CA ALA A 190 8.00 10.23 10.61
C ALA A 190 7.05 10.56 11.75
N ALA A 191 5.76 10.47 11.51
CA ALA A 191 4.74 11.26 12.19
C ALA A 191 5.03 11.10 13.66
N GLU A 192 5.41 12.16 14.37
CA GLU A 192 5.52 12.10 15.83
C GLU A 192 4.31 11.33 16.24
N LYS A 193 4.50 10.07 16.71
CA LYS A 193 3.44 9.07 16.82
C LYS A 193 2.30 9.78 17.50
N ALA A 194 1.25 10.07 16.76
CA ALA A 194 0.15 10.90 17.25
C ALA A 194 -0.30 10.29 18.56
N GLN A 195 -0.06 11.00 19.66
CA GLN A 195 -0.38 10.49 20.97
C GLN A 195 -1.90 10.63 21.13
N PHE A 196 -2.58 9.50 21.01
CA PHE A 196 -4.00 9.43 21.27
C PHE A 196 -4.25 9.11 22.75
N VAL A 197 -5.12 9.86 23.36
CA VAL A 197 -5.39 9.76 24.80
C VAL A 197 -6.54 8.81 25.07
N ARG A 198 -7.64 8.94 24.31
CA ARG A 198 -8.84 8.12 24.51
C ARG A 198 -9.73 8.08 23.28
N LYS A 199 -10.77 7.21 23.30
CA LYS A 199 -11.80 7.16 22.28
C LYS A 199 -12.56 8.50 22.23
N CYS A 200 -12.96 8.93 21.03
CA CYS A 200 -13.79 10.12 20.82
C CYS A 200 -15.12 10.00 21.58
N ALA A 201 -15.54 11.09 22.20
CA ALA A 201 -16.78 11.15 22.95
C ALA A 201 -18.04 11.19 22.04
N ASP A 202 -17.86 11.49 20.75
CA ASP A 202 -18.96 11.46 19.79
C ASP A 202 -19.38 10.00 19.51
N PRO A 203 -20.63 9.60 19.85
CA PRO A 203 -21.09 8.22 19.64
C PRO A 203 -21.09 7.82 18.16
N GLU A 204 -21.23 8.80 17.27
CA GLU A 204 -21.18 8.59 15.82
C GLU A 204 -19.75 8.50 15.26
N CYS A 205 -18.73 8.71 16.08
CA CYS A 205 -17.33 8.72 15.66
C CYS A 205 -16.57 7.50 16.18
N ASN A 206 -15.92 6.77 15.25
CA ASN A 206 -15.10 5.61 15.60
C ASN A 206 -13.65 5.97 15.95
N GLY A 207 -13.30 7.26 15.99
CA GLY A 207 -11.94 7.76 16.17
C GLY A 207 -11.51 7.93 17.62
N PHE A 208 -10.30 8.48 17.75
CA PHE A 208 -9.65 8.78 19.04
C PHE A 208 -9.26 10.24 19.11
N VAL A 209 -9.24 10.81 20.28
CA VAL A 209 -8.78 12.17 20.52
C VAL A 209 -7.27 12.20 20.74
N SER A 210 -6.61 13.18 20.14
CA SER A 210 -5.18 13.44 20.32
C SER A 210 -4.86 13.97 21.72
N SER A 211 -3.57 14.11 22.06
CA SER A 211 -3.13 14.77 23.30
C SER A 211 -3.64 16.20 23.46
N ARG A 212 -4.09 16.83 22.38
CA ARG A 212 -4.75 18.15 22.40
C ARG A 212 -6.26 18.07 22.64
N TRP A 213 -6.80 16.89 22.94
CA TRP A 213 -8.22 16.63 23.17
C TRP A 213 -9.14 16.92 21.96
N LYS A 214 -8.57 16.96 20.75
CA LYS A 214 -9.30 17.08 19.49
C LYS A 214 -9.28 15.74 18.75
N CYS A 215 -10.43 15.32 18.23
CA CYS A 215 -10.50 14.16 17.33
C CYS A 215 -10.22 14.61 15.90
N GLY A 216 -9.23 13.99 15.24
CA GLY A 216 -8.87 14.30 13.85
C GLY A 216 -9.85 13.75 12.80
N LEU A 217 -10.80 12.86 13.18
CA LEU A 217 -11.79 12.32 12.26
C LEU A 217 -13.08 13.14 12.19
N CYS A 218 -13.62 13.58 13.33
CA CYS A 218 -14.85 14.37 13.40
C CYS A 218 -14.59 15.86 13.75
N GLU A 219 -13.33 16.21 14.03
CA GLU A 219 -12.84 17.56 14.39
C GLU A 219 -13.45 18.17 15.65
N LYS A 220 -14.24 17.41 16.41
CA LYS A 220 -14.84 17.83 17.66
C LYS A 220 -13.82 17.82 18.80
N TRP A 221 -13.98 18.74 19.72
CA TRP A 221 -13.18 18.83 20.93
C TRP A 221 -13.83 18.04 22.07
N THR A 222 -13.01 17.41 22.89
CA THR A 222 -13.45 16.68 24.09
C THR A 222 -12.90 17.40 25.32
N CYS A 223 -13.70 17.59 26.33
CA CYS A 223 -13.26 18.19 27.59
C CYS A 223 -12.31 17.23 28.34
N PRO A 224 -11.15 17.73 28.81
CA PRO A 224 -10.20 16.87 29.53
C PRO A 224 -10.71 16.46 30.93
N ASP A 225 -11.62 17.18 31.51
CA ASP A 225 -12.09 16.96 32.88
C ASP A 225 -13.30 16.03 32.96
N CYS A 226 -14.34 16.28 32.18
CA CYS A 226 -15.57 15.46 32.18
C CYS A 226 -15.60 14.42 31.05
N HIS A 227 -14.71 14.55 30.07
CA HIS A 227 -14.58 13.66 28.92
C HIS A 227 -15.74 13.71 27.92
N GLU A 228 -16.57 14.74 27.96
CA GLU A 228 -17.65 14.96 27.02
C GLU A 228 -17.27 15.89 25.88
N ILE A 229 -18.14 16.00 24.85
CA ILE A 229 -17.89 16.91 23.73
C ILE A 229 -17.97 18.34 24.25
N LYS A 230 -16.91 19.12 23.95
CA LYS A 230 -16.86 20.54 24.22
C LYS A 230 -17.44 21.29 23.02
N SER A 231 -18.62 21.91 23.19
CA SER A 231 -19.27 22.68 22.14
C SER A 231 -18.69 24.07 21.98
N ASP A 232 -18.37 24.74 23.11
CA ASP A 232 -17.90 26.13 23.21
C ASP A 232 -16.78 26.25 24.23
N ASP A 233 -16.13 27.42 24.25
CA ASP A 233 -15.07 27.70 25.21
C ASP A 233 -15.58 27.84 26.66
N ASP A 234 -16.88 28.16 26.84
CA ASP A 234 -17.56 28.28 28.14
C ASP A 234 -18.18 26.95 28.62
N HIS A 235 -17.68 25.80 28.17
CA HIS A 235 -18.18 24.49 28.56
C HIS A 235 -18.19 24.31 30.09
N LYS A 236 -19.37 24.05 30.65
CA LYS A 236 -19.54 23.72 32.10
C LYS A 236 -19.68 22.20 32.22
N CYS A 237 -18.78 21.59 32.97
CA CYS A 237 -18.81 20.15 33.24
C CYS A 237 -20.00 19.80 34.14
N ASP A 238 -20.74 18.77 33.79
CA ASP A 238 -21.76 18.19 34.63
C ASP A 238 -21.10 17.50 35.85
N PRO A 239 -21.56 17.73 37.09
CA PRO A 239 -20.96 17.15 38.32
C PRO A 239 -20.89 15.63 38.32
N ASP A 240 -21.87 14.93 37.75
CA ASP A 240 -21.95 13.46 37.74
C ASP A 240 -20.95 12.87 36.72
N THR A 241 -20.82 13.51 35.56
CA THR A 241 -19.83 13.08 34.56
C THR A 241 -18.41 13.37 35.02
N LEU A 242 -18.20 14.47 35.77
CA LEU A 242 -16.90 14.79 36.37
C LEU A 242 -16.51 13.78 37.47
N ALA A 243 -17.47 13.34 38.30
CA ALA A 243 -17.26 12.31 39.32
C ALA A 243 -16.92 10.96 38.66
N THR A 244 -17.63 10.62 37.60
CA THR A 244 -17.39 9.38 36.82
C THR A 244 -16.02 9.42 36.14
N ALA A 245 -15.61 10.53 35.54
CA ALA A 245 -14.29 10.70 34.96
C ALA A 245 -13.16 10.56 35.98
N LYS A 246 -13.35 11.10 37.17
CA LYS A 246 -12.41 10.95 38.30
C LYS A 246 -12.32 9.52 38.82
N LEU A 247 -13.41 8.76 38.86
CA LEU A 247 -13.39 7.36 39.23
C LEU A 247 -12.64 6.53 38.18
N LEU A 248 -12.92 6.73 36.90
CA LEU A 248 -12.23 6.04 35.79
C LEU A 248 -10.72 6.35 35.77
N SER A 249 -10.31 7.56 36.18
CA SER A 249 -8.88 7.94 36.23
C SER A 249 -8.09 7.17 37.28
N LYS A 250 -8.75 6.61 38.32
CA LYS A 250 -8.08 5.78 39.34
C LYS A 250 -7.66 4.41 38.81
N ASP A 251 -8.42 3.87 37.87
CA ASP A 251 -8.20 2.54 37.29
C ASP A 251 -7.39 2.58 35.97
N THR A 252 -6.94 3.77 35.54
CA THR A 252 -6.12 3.96 34.36
C THR A 252 -4.82 4.65 34.71
N LYS A 253 -3.70 4.19 34.12
CA LYS A 253 -2.40 4.87 34.22
C LYS A 253 -1.81 5.08 32.85
N GLY A 254 -1.16 6.24 32.64
CA GLY A 254 -0.40 6.51 31.44
C GLY A 254 0.85 5.64 31.36
N CYS A 255 1.14 5.11 30.20
CA CYS A 255 2.40 4.42 29.95
C CYS A 255 3.59 5.38 30.27
N PRO A 256 4.61 4.96 31.00
CA PRO A 256 5.72 5.86 31.38
C PRO A 256 6.54 6.35 30.18
N LYS A 257 6.44 5.68 29.01
CA LYS A 257 7.18 6.07 27.82
C LYS A 257 6.35 6.90 26.83
N CYS A 258 5.11 6.51 26.55
CA CYS A 258 4.29 7.15 25.48
C CYS A 258 3.01 7.82 26.02
N GLN A 259 2.77 7.78 27.33
CA GLN A 259 1.62 8.37 28.01
C GLN A 259 0.25 7.83 27.58
N THR A 260 0.21 6.80 26.72
CA THR A 260 -1.05 6.13 26.36
C THR A 260 -1.71 5.58 27.61
N MET A 261 -2.99 5.89 27.79
CA MET A 261 -3.74 5.41 28.96
C MET A 261 -3.96 3.91 28.86
N ILE A 262 -3.54 3.18 29.90
CA ILE A 262 -3.64 1.73 30.00
C ILE A 262 -4.58 1.41 31.15
N TYR A 263 -5.52 0.52 30.89
CA TYR A 263 -6.49 0.02 31.88
C TYR A 263 -6.07 -1.36 32.35
N LYS A 264 -6.06 -1.57 33.65
CA LYS A 264 -5.78 -2.86 34.25
C LYS A 264 -7.10 -3.56 34.60
N ILE A 265 -7.38 -4.68 33.91
CA ILE A 265 -8.59 -5.47 34.20
C ILE A 265 -8.33 -6.38 35.38
N ASP A 266 -7.30 -7.23 35.30
CA ASP A 266 -6.84 -8.16 36.33
C ASP A 266 -5.44 -8.68 35.97
N GLY A 267 -4.70 -9.22 36.93
CA GLY A 267 -3.44 -9.91 36.65
C GLY A 267 -2.22 -9.35 37.37
N CYS A 268 -1.03 -9.73 36.89
CA CYS A 268 0.26 -9.37 37.51
C CYS A 268 0.57 -7.88 37.45
N ASP A 269 1.55 -7.47 38.26
CA ASP A 269 1.97 -6.06 38.32
C ASP A 269 2.63 -5.57 37.04
N GLN A 270 3.26 -6.45 36.26
CA GLN A 270 3.92 -6.08 35.02
C GLN A 270 2.91 -5.86 33.89
N MET A 271 2.88 -4.64 33.40
CA MET A 271 2.06 -4.21 32.26
C MET A 271 2.91 -4.10 31.00
N TRP A 272 2.28 -4.32 29.85
CA TRP A 272 2.89 -4.16 28.54
C TRP A 272 2.13 -3.14 27.73
N CYS A 273 2.80 -2.06 27.34
CA CYS A 273 2.21 -1.08 26.45
C CYS A 273 2.23 -1.59 25.00
N THR A 274 1.07 -1.81 24.44
CA THR A 274 0.92 -2.30 23.04
C THR A 274 1.28 -1.25 22.00
N GLN A 275 1.30 0.03 22.39
CA GLN A 275 1.66 1.15 21.50
C GLN A 275 3.16 1.32 21.32
N CYS A 276 3.91 1.42 22.42
CA CYS A 276 5.34 1.67 22.37
C CYS A 276 6.20 0.46 22.75
N HIS A 277 5.58 -0.69 22.98
CA HIS A 277 6.21 -1.96 23.30
C HIS A 277 7.11 -1.91 24.54
N THR A 278 6.69 -1.17 25.54
CA THR A 278 7.43 -0.98 26.79
C THR A 278 6.75 -1.74 27.92
N ALA A 279 7.53 -2.56 28.65
CA ALA A 279 7.07 -3.20 29.88
C ALA A 279 7.33 -2.26 31.06
N PHE A 280 6.39 -2.19 32.00
CA PHE A 280 6.50 -1.38 33.21
C PHE A 280 5.68 -1.96 34.35
N SER A 281 6.08 -1.65 35.58
CA SER A 281 5.31 -2.02 36.76
C SER A 281 4.09 -1.12 36.92
N TRP A 282 2.91 -1.72 37.13
CA TRP A 282 1.68 -0.97 37.38
C TRP A 282 1.72 -0.20 38.68
N LYS A 283 2.37 -0.77 39.71
CA LYS A 283 2.46 -0.12 41.03
C LYS A 283 3.39 1.08 41.03
N THR A 284 4.61 0.88 40.50
CA THR A 284 5.67 1.89 40.58
C THR A 284 5.73 2.83 39.38
N GLY A 285 5.17 2.43 38.22
CA GLY A 285 5.32 3.15 36.95
C GLY A 285 6.72 3.06 36.33
N GLN A 286 7.65 2.27 36.93
CA GLN A 286 9.01 2.14 36.42
C GLN A 286 9.06 1.16 35.23
N ILE A 287 9.90 1.49 34.23
CA ILE A 287 10.14 0.65 33.07
C ILE A 287 10.95 -0.59 33.51
N GLU A 288 10.48 -1.76 33.11
CA GLU A 288 11.10 -3.04 33.43
C GLU A 288 11.84 -3.62 32.23
N THR A 289 13.07 -4.07 32.47
CA THR A 289 13.91 -4.69 31.42
C THR A 289 13.75 -6.21 31.36
N LYS A 290 13.44 -6.87 32.49
CA LYS A 290 13.11 -8.29 32.52
C LYS A 290 11.62 -8.46 32.29
N ILE A 291 11.26 -8.97 31.10
CA ILE A 291 9.88 -9.03 30.66
C ILE A 291 9.39 -10.46 30.75
N HIS A 292 8.32 -10.70 31.51
CA HIS A 292 7.61 -11.97 31.62
C HIS A 292 6.15 -11.91 31.19
N ASN A 293 5.75 -10.77 30.60
CA ASN A 293 4.38 -10.54 30.12
C ASN A 293 4.09 -11.40 28.86
N PRO A 294 2.98 -12.16 28.83
CA PRO A 294 2.61 -13.00 27.67
C PRO A 294 2.50 -12.24 26.36
N HIS A 295 2.00 -11.00 26.41
CA HIS A 295 1.83 -10.14 25.22
C HIS A 295 3.17 -9.74 24.60
N TYR A 296 4.24 -9.59 25.40
CA TYR A 296 5.59 -9.39 24.89
C TYR A 296 6.08 -10.58 24.07
N TYR A 297 5.89 -11.82 24.59
CA TYR A 297 6.33 -13.02 23.87
C TYR A 297 5.51 -13.23 22.59
N GLN A 298 4.22 -12.92 22.61
CA GLN A 298 3.37 -12.96 21.42
C GLN A 298 3.83 -11.94 20.36
N TRP A 299 4.07 -10.70 20.77
CA TRP A 299 4.61 -9.67 19.90
C TRP A 299 5.98 -10.04 19.32
N ARG A 300 6.87 -10.58 20.14
CA ARG A 300 8.21 -11.01 19.73
C ARG A 300 8.18 -12.14 18.71
N ARG A 301 7.28 -13.13 18.87
CA ARG A 301 7.06 -14.19 17.88
C ARG A 301 6.57 -13.64 16.54
N GLN A 302 5.73 -12.61 16.55
CA GLN A 302 5.17 -12.00 15.35
C GLN A 302 6.17 -11.07 14.61
N ASN A 303 7.14 -10.47 15.33
CA ASN A 303 8.03 -9.43 14.81
C ASN A 303 9.51 -9.81 14.71
N GLY A 304 9.87 -11.08 14.68
CA GLY A 304 11.26 -11.40 14.42
C GLY A 304 11.79 -12.70 15.02
N GLY A 305 10.96 -13.49 15.61
CA GLY A 305 11.37 -14.79 16.18
C GLY A 305 12.28 -14.67 17.41
N LEU A 306 12.42 -15.77 18.13
CA LEU A 306 13.49 -15.95 19.12
C LEU A 306 14.81 -16.05 18.35
N ALA A 307 15.81 -15.30 18.77
CA ALA A 307 17.19 -15.57 18.33
C ALA A 307 17.48 -17.06 18.57
N ARG A 308 18.04 -17.74 17.56
CA ARG A 308 18.49 -19.14 17.70
C ARG A 308 19.39 -19.24 18.91
N GLU A 309 19.20 -20.29 19.70
CA GLU A 309 20.10 -20.57 20.81
C GLU A 309 21.51 -20.89 20.28
N PRO A 310 22.58 -20.48 20.98
CA PRO A 310 23.94 -20.86 20.60
C PRO A 310 24.06 -22.39 20.68
N GLY A 311 24.20 -23.04 19.52
CA GLY A 311 24.29 -24.50 19.39
C GLY A 311 23.35 -25.10 18.36
N ASP A 312 22.41 -24.35 17.82
CA ASP A 312 21.61 -24.78 16.68
C ASP A 312 22.49 -25.00 15.45
N ILE A 313 22.68 -26.26 15.08
CA ILE A 313 23.44 -26.66 13.91
C ILE A 313 22.72 -26.15 12.68
N VAL A 314 23.38 -25.27 11.92
CA VAL A 314 22.96 -24.92 10.56
C VAL A 314 23.07 -26.21 9.75
N CYS A 315 21.94 -26.84 9.41
CA CYS A 315 21.92 -27.95 8.47
C CYS A 315 22.48 -27.48 7.13
N GLY A 316 23.76 -27.74 6.88
CA GLY A 316 24.48 -27.36 5.67
C GLY A 316 24.12 -28.18 4.42
N ASN A 317 23.09 -29.02 4.52
CA ASN A 317 22.64 -29.86 3.42
C ASN A 317 21.52 -29.15 2.66
N GLU A 318 21.91 -28.29 1.70
CA GLU A 318 20.95 -27.69 0.79
C GLU A 318 20.42 -28.72 -0.20
N LEU A 319 19.10 -28.82 -0.30
CA LEU A 319 18.47 -29.62 -1.33
C LEU A 319 18.61 -28.92 -2.68
N ASN A 320 19.33 -29.57 -3.61
CA ASN A 320 19.50 -29.07 -4.97
C ASN A 320 19.40 -30.23 -5.97
N HIS A 321 19.40 -29.93 -7.27
CA HIS A 321 19.37 -30.96 -8.32
C HIS A 321 20.61 -31.85 -8.33
N GLU A 322 21.71 -31.42 -7.73
CA GLU A 322 22.96 -32.20 -7.64
C GLU A 322 22.82 -33.39 -6.68
N LEU A 323 21.91 -33.31 -5.69
CA LEU A 323 21.65 -34.41 -4.77
C LEU A 323 21.19 -35.67 -5.50
N SER A 324 20.28 -35.57 -6.47
CA SER A 324 19.80 -36.70 -7.27
C SER A 324 20.93 -37.29 -8.13
N ALA A 325 21.80 -36.47 -8.69
CA ALA A 325 22.97 -36.89 -9.43
C ALA A 325 24.01 -37.60 -8.54
N ALA A 326 24.26 -37.05 -7.35
CA ALA A 326 25.16 -37.64 -6.36
C ALA A 326 24.67 -39.02 -5.88
N ILE A 327 23.37 -39.17 -5.59
CA ILE A 327 22.77 -40.46 -5.23
C ILE A 327 22.88 -41.44 -6.41
N ARG A 328 22.56 -41.01 -7.62
CA ARG A 328 22.71 -41.84 -8.83
C ARG A 328 24.14 -42.37 -9.01
N ASN A 329 25.13 -41.48 -8.86
CA ASN A 329 26.54 -41.85 -8.97
C ASN A 329 26.94 -42.87 -7.87
N ALA A 330 26.48 -42.70 -6.63
CA ALA A 330 26.70 -43.68 -5.57
C ALA A 330 26.05 -45.03 -5.86
N LEU A 331 24.90 -45.04 -6.55
CA LEU A 331 24.20 -46.27 -6.92
C LEU A 331 24.85 -47.00 -8.12
N LEU A 332 25.64 -46.32 -8.98
CA LEU A 332 26.31 -46.96 -10.14
C LEU A 332 27.30 -48.07 -9.74
N SER A 333 27.85 -48.00 -8.54
CA SER A 333 28.79 -49.01 -8.01
C SER A 333 28.09 -50.24 -7.43
N LYS A 334 26.75 -50.28 -7.38
CA LYS A 334 25.96 -51.37 -6.77
C LYS A 334 25.45 -52.35 -7.80
N HIS A 335 25.28 -53.60 -7.37
CA HIS A 335 24.68 -54.63 -8.22
C HIS A 335 23.17 -54.57 -8.22
N TYR A 336 22.59 -54.43 -9.41
CA TYR A 336 21.15 -54.50 -9.66
C TYR A 336 20.81 -55.73 -10.50
N GLN A 337 19.66 -56.35 -10.26
CA GLN A 337 19.22 -57.51 -11.00
C GLN A 337 18.93 -57.17 -12.47
N THR A 338 18.42 -55.95 -12.71
CA THR A 338 18.12 -55.45 -14.05
C THR A 338 18.46 -53.95 -14.20
N VAL A 339 18.78 -53.53 -15.42
CA VAL A 339 18.96 -52.12 -15.80
C VAL A 339 17.65 -51.32 -15.53
N SER A 340 16.50 -51.99 -15.68
CA SER A 340 15.19 -51.41 -15.42
C SER A 340 14.99 -51.02 -13.95
N GLU A 341 15.39 -51.88 -12.99
CA GLU A 341 15.35 -51.58 -11.55
C GLU A 341 16.18 -50.34 -11.19
N PHE A 342 17.40 -50.28 -11.67
CA PHE A 342 18.27 -49.12 -11.45
C PHE A 342 17.65 -47.86 -12.00
N ASN A 343 17.15 -47.86 -13.24
CA ASN A 343 16.55 -46.69 -13.87
C ASN A 343 15.27 -46.26 -13.13
N ASN A 344 14.41 -47.20 -12.73
CA ASN A 344 13.19 -46.87 -11.98
C ASN A 344 13.49 -46.22 -10.62
N LEU A 345 14.51 -46.72 -9.90
CA LEU A 345 14.97 -46.15 -8.64
C LEU A 345 15.50 -44.72 -8.83
N CYS A 346 16.34 -44.52 -9.88
CA CYS A 346 16.88 -43.19 -10.19
C CYS A 346 15.78 -42.19 -10.58
N LEU A 347 14.80 -42.62 -11.37
CA LEU A 347 13.64 -41.81 -11.75
C LEU A 347 12.83 -41.40 -10.49
N TYR A 348 12.53 -42.36 -9.63
CA TYR A 348 11.80 -42.11 -8.39
C TYR A 348 12.51 -41.08 -7.51
N ILE A 349 13.83 -41.22 -7.29
CA ILE A 349 14.63 -40.27 -6.53
C ILE A 349 14.62 -38.88 -7.16
N SER A 350 14.80 -38.80 -8.48
CA SER A 350 14.75 -37.55 -9.20
C SER A 350 13.40 -36.84 -9.10
N ASP A 351 12.31 -37.58 -9.14
CA ASP A 351 10.95 -37.07 -8.97
C ASP A 351 10.73 -36.57 -7.53
N VAL A 352 11.20 -37.31 -6.52
CA VAL A 352 11.11 -36.88 -5.12
C VAL A 352 11.89 -35.57 -4.91
N VAL A 353 13.14 -35.49 -5.39
CA VAL A 353 13.95 -34.25 -5.28
C VAL A 353 13.28 -33.06 -5.98
N ARG A 354 12.79 -33.27 -7.21
CA ARG A 354 12.08 -32.23 -7.97
C ARG A 354 10.86 -31.73 -7.21
N ASN A 355 10.05 -32.64 -6.65
CA ASN A 355 8.85 -32.27 -5.90
C ASN A 355 9.19 -31.58 -4.58
N CYS A 356 10.25 -31.99 -3.89
CA CYS A 356 10.75 -31.27 -2.71
C CYS A 356 11.19 -29.83 -3.06
N LEU A 357 11.88 -29.63 -4.19
CA LEU A 357 12.24 -28.30 -4.68
C LEU A 357 10.99 -27.47 -5.02
N HIS A 358 9.99 -28.09 -5.65
CA HIS A 358 8.70 -27.42 -5.92
C HIS A 358 7.98 -27.03 -4.62
N LEU A 359 7.97 -27.90 -3.61
CA LEU A 359 7.43 -27.54 -2.29
C LEU A 359 8.19 -26.37 -1.66
N GLN A 360 9.51 -26.39 -1.70
CA GLN A 360 10.37 -25.37 -1.09
C GLN A 360 10.23 -24.00 -1.74
N TYR A 361 10.19 -23.94 -3.08
CA TYR A 361 10.27 -22.67 -3.82
C TYR A 361 8.92 -22.16 -4.34
N VAL A 362 7.90 -22.99 -4.40
CA VAL A 362 6.59 -22.61 -4.95
C VAL A 362 5.47 -22.74 -3.92
N ILE A 363 5.27 -23.92 -3.35
CA ILE A 363 4.09 -24.21 -2.51
C ILE A 363 4.19 -23.54 -1.14
N ILE A 364 5.29 -23.75 -0.41
CA ILE A 364 5.48 -23.14 0.93
C ILE A 364 5.47 -21.61 0.84
N PRO A 365 6.18 -20.96 -0.10
CA PRO A 365 6.06 -19.53 -0.29
C PRO A 365 4.65 -19.05 -0.65
N SER A 366 3.85 -19.84 -1.39
CA SER A 366 2.47 -19.47 -1.70
C SER A 366 1.60 -19.40 -0.43
N PHE A 367 1.77 -20.30 0.53
CA PHE A 367 1.12 -20.19 1.83
C PHE A 367 1.60 -18.96 2.60
N ARG A 368 2.89 -18.65 2.53
CA ARG A 368 3.48 -17.45 3.12
C ARG A 368 2.99 -16.16 2.49
N GLN A 369 2.85 -16.09 1.17
CA GLN A 369 2.27 -14.92 0.49
C GLN A 369 0.84 -14.64 0.98
N HIS A 370 0.09 -15.66 1.34
CA HIS A 370 -1.22 -15.50 1.95
C HIS A 370 -1.16 -15.25 3.47
N GLY A 371 -0.01 -15.45 4.13
CA GLY A 371 0.15 -15.41 5.59
C GLY A 371 1.34 -14.67 6.17
N ALA A 372 2.51 -14.56 5.54
CA ALA A 372 3.75 -14.37 6.30
C ALA A 372 4.58 -13.12 6.04
N ASN A 373 4.43 -12.42 4.92
CA ASN A 373 5.20 -11.18 4.67
C ASN A 373 4.58 -9.93 5.34
N GLN A 374 3.36 -10.05 5.83
CA GLN A 374 2.67 -8.98 6.55
C GLN A 374 2.11 -9.55 7.85
N THR A 375 2.34 -8.85 8.96
CA THR A 375 1.74 -9.19 10.25
C THR A 375 0.21 -9.10 10.16
N PHE A 376 -0.50 -9.76 11.09
CA PHE A 376 -1.95 -9.65 11.18
C PHE A 376 -2.40 -8.18 11.31
N ALA A 377 -1.65 -7.37 12.07
CA ALA A 377 -1.87 -5.93 12.19
C ALA A 377 -1.79 -5.20 10.83
N GLN A 378 -0.79 -5.50 10.01
CA GLN A 378 -0.64 -4.88 8.69
C GLN A 378 -1.76 -5.29 7.74
N ARG A 379 -2.16 -6.56 7.73
CA ARG A 379 -3.23 -7.08 6.87
C ARG A 379 -4.61 -6.55 7.24
N THR A 380 -4.85 -6.31 8.51
CA THR A 380 -6.11 -5.75 8.99
C THR A 380 -6.17 -4.23 8.89
N ASN A 381 -5.07 -3.54 8.55
CA ASN A 381 -4.99 -2.07 8.52
C ASN A 381 -6.06 -1.45 7.62
N TRP A 382 -6.25 -2.00 6.40
CA TRP A 382 -7.29 -1.50 5.50
C TRP A 382 -8.70 -1.62 6.11
N HIS A 383 -9.00 -2.74 6.78
CA HIS A 383 -10.30 -2.93 7.43
C HIS A 383 -10.50 -1.97 8.60
N ARG A 384 -9.43 -1.65 9.36
CA ARG A 384 -9.49 -0.63 10.42
C ARG A 384 -9.75 0.76 9.85
N LYS A 385 -9.07 1.13 8.76
CA LYS A 385 -9.31 2.40 8.06
C LYS A 385 -10.78 2.50 7.59
N ALA A 386 -11.31 1.46 6.94
CA ALA A 386 -12.69 1.42 6.49
C ALA A 386 -13.70 1.53 7.65
N TYR A 387 -13.39 0.97 8.82
CA TYR A 387 -14.20 1.15 10.02
C TYR A 387 -14.11 2.58 10.58
N LEU A 388 -12.92 3.17 10.62
CA LEU A 388 -12.71 4.55 11.06
C LEU A 388 -13.38 5.57 10.15
N THR A 389 -13.42 5.33 8.84
CA THR A 389 -14.09 6.18 7.84
C THR A 389 -15.60 5.93 7.72
N LYS A 390 -16.16 5.01 8.51
CA LYS A 390 -17.57 4.60 8.51
C LYS A 390 -18.02 3.85 7.23
N GLU A 391 -17.10 3.37 6.41
CA GLU A 391 -17.42 2.48 5.29
C GLU A 391 -17.87 1.10 5.77
N TYR A 392 -17.41 0.69 6.97
CA TYR A 392 -17.80 -0.53 7.65
C TYR A 392 -18.58 -0.24 8.92
N THR A 393 -19.67 -1.01 9.14
CA THR A 393 -20.28 -1.16 10.45
C THR A 393 -19.39 -2.01 11.37
N LEU A 394 -19.63 -1.99 12.67
CA LEU A 394 -18.87 -2.80 13.64
C LEU A 394 -18.99 -4.29 13.33
N GLU A 395 -20.19 -4.77 12.99
CA GLU A 395 -20.42 -6.18 12.65
C GLU A 395 -19.64 -6.58 11.41
N LYS A 396 -19.69 -5.76 10.34
CA LYS A 396 -18.95 -6.00 9.12
C LYS A 396 -17.44 -6.02 9.37
N PHE A 397 -16.93 -5.10 10.19
CA PHE A 397 -15.53 -5.06 10.58
C PHE A 397 -15.11 -6.36 11.29
N LYS A 398 -15.85 -6.79 12.34
CA LYS A 398 -15.60 -8.03 13.07
C LYS A 398 -15.60 -9.24 12.13
N GLN A 399 -16.56 -9.33 11.21
CA GLN A 399 -16.66 -10.42 10.23
C GLN A 399 -15.42 -10.46 9.29
N GLN A 400 -14.95 -9.32 8.81
CA GLN A 400 -13.78 -9.28 7.92
C GLN A 400 -12.50 -9.69 8.66
N VAL A 401 -12.31 -9.22 9.89
CA VAL A 401 -11.18 -9.59 10.73
C VAL A 401 -11.19 -11.10 11.04
N GLU A 402 -12.36 -11.65 11.40
CA GLU A 402 -12.52 -13.11 11.66
C GLU A 402 -12.23 -13.94 10.40
N ARG A 403 -12.71 -13.48 9.22
CA ARG A 403 -12.44 -14.15 7.94
C ARG A 403 -10.94 -14.17 7.63
N LEU A 404 -10.25 -13.06 7.87
CA LEU A 404 -8.81 -12.96 7.64
C LEU A 404 -8.03 -13.85 8.62
N ASP A 405 -8.35 -13.81 9.93
CA ASP A 405 -7.76 -14.70 10.94
C ASP A 405 -7.91 -16.16 10.55
N ARG A 406 -9.11 -16.57 10.13
CA ARG A 406 -9.37 -17.94 9.68
C ARG A 406 -8.54 -18.32 8.46
N SER A 407 -8.41 -17.42 7.48
CA SER A 407 -7.61 -17.66 6.27
C SER A 407 -6.13 -17.80 6.60
N MET A 408 -5.61 -16.94 7.48
CA MET A 408 -4.21 -17.00 7.91
C MET A 408 -3.91 -18.26 8.73
N SER A 409 -4.80 -18.64 9.65
CA SER A 409 -4.66 -19.86 10.43
C SER A 409 -4.64 -21.11 9.53
N LEU A 410 -5.54 -21.17 8.54
CA LEU A 410 -5.57 -22.25 7.55
C LEU A 410 -4.26 -22.35 6.74
N ALA A 411 -3.75 -21.19 6.27
CA ALA A 411 -2.49 -21.14 5.52
C ALA A 411 -1.31 -21.60 6.38
N ASN A 412 -1.24 -21.15 7.62
CA ASN A 412 -0.18 -21.55 8.57
C ASN A 412 -0.20 -23.05 8.88
N GLU A 413 -1.38 -23.65 9.11
CA GLU A 413 -1.47 -25.09 9.38
C GLU A 413 -1.07 -25.93 8.16
N ASN A 414 -1.48 -25.53 6.94
CA ASN A 414 -1.04 -26.19 5.71
C ASN A 414 0.48 -26.04 5.51
N GLU A 415 1.04 -24.86 5.79
CA GLU A 415 2.48 -24.60 5.72
C GLU A 415 3.24 -25.51 6.69
N GLN A 416 2.79 -25.63 7.93
CA GLN A 416 3.45 -26.48 8.95
C GLN A 416 3.52 -27.93 8.51
N VAL A 417 2.42 -28.51 8.01
CA VAL A 417 2.38 -29.89 7.53
C VAL A 417 3.31 -30.08 6.32
N THR A 418 3.30 -29.12 5.40
CA THR A 418 4.11 -29.18 4.17
C THR A 418 5.61 -29.02 4.48
N THR A 419 5.96 -28.13 5.41
CA THR A 419 7.34 -27.92 5.85
C THR A 419 7.87 -29.16 6.59
N LEU A 420 7.06 -29.74 7.48
CA LEU A 420 7.43 -30.98 8.15
C LEU A 420 7.71 -32.11 7.16
N LEU A 421 6.83 -32.31 6.16
CA LEU A 421 7.02 -33.31 5.11
C LEU A 421 8.32 -33.04 4.32
N LEU A 422 8.58 -31.80 3.93
CA LEU A 422 9.77 -31.40 3.20
C LEU A 422 11.05 -31.72 4.02
N ASP A 423 11.10 -31.31 5.28
CA ASP A 423 12.30 -31.46 6.11
C ASP A 423 12.57 -32.93 6.44
N ALA A 424 11.52 -33.71 6.77
CA ALA A 424 11.65 -35.15 6.98
C ALA A 424 12.06 -35.90 5.69
N THR A 425 11.54 -35.49 4.52
CA THR A 425 11.93 -36.12 3.24
C THR A 425 13.39 -35.78 2.90
N LYS A 426 13.86 -34.57 3.16
CA LYS A 426 15.28 -34.20 3.03
C LYS A 426 16.17 -35.12 3.88
N GLU A 427 15.83 -35.28 5.14
CA GLU A 427 16.55 -36.16 6.08
C GLU A 427 16.65 -37.59 5.54
N ILE A 428 15.53 -38.15 5.06
CA ILE A 428 15.50 -39.48 4.47
C ILE A 428 16.40 -39.60 3.23
N LEU A 429 16.35 -38.60 2.33
CA LEU A 429 17.18 -38.59 1.13
C LEU A 429 18.69 -38.54 1.46
N PHE A 430 19.10 -37.78 2.48
CA PHE A 430 20.49 -37.73 2.93
C PHE A 430 20.92 -39.02 3.61
N ARG A 431 20.07 -39.64 4.44
CA ARG A 431 20.32 -40.95 5.02
C ARG A 431 20.43 -42.02 3.92
N PHE A 432 19.58 -41.97 2.92
CA PHE A 432 19.65 -42.87 1.77
C PHE A 432 20.94 -42.66 0.96
N LYS A 433 21.37 -41.42 0.73
CA LYS A 433 22.64 -41.10 0.08
C LYS A 433 23.82 -41.75 0.84
N ALA A 434 23.89 -41.56 2.15
CA ALA A 434 24.93 -42.15 2.98
C ALA A 434 24.91 -43.67 2.94
N SER A 435 23.71 -44.28 2.94
CA SER A 435 23.54 -45.73 2.74
C SER A 435 24.00 -46.23 1.37
N ALA A 436 23.72 -45.46 0.31
CA ALA A 436 24.17 -45.78 -1.06
C ALA A 436 25.69 -45.65 -1.24
N GLU A 437 26.34 -44.74 -0.50
CA GLU A 437 27.81 -44.59 -0.47
C GLU A 437 28.50 -45.72 0.34
N SER A 438 27.77 -46.38 1.27
CA SER A 438 28.27 -47.52 2.05
C SER A 438 28.14 -48.86 1.27
N ASP A 439 28.75 -49.90 1.77
CA ASP A 439 28.67 -51.24 1.14
C ASP A 439 27.28 -51.87 1.17
N LYS A 440 26.40 -51.43 2.08
CA LYS A 440 25.04 -51.95 2.21
C LYS A 440 24.02 -50.86 1.88
N CYS A 441 23.57 -50.82 0.62
CA CYS A 441 22.51 -49.90 0.23
C CYS A 441 21.13 -50.43 0.68
N ASP A 442 20.51 -49.72 1.64
CA ASP A 442 19.19 -50.07 2.16
C ASP A 442 18.08 -49.27 1.48
N GLN A 443 17.40 -49.86 0.49
CA GLN A 443 16.29 -49.21 -0.20
C GLN A 443 15.04 -49.04 0.67
N LYS A 444 14.93 -49.76 1.80
CA LYS A 444 13.79 -49.65 2.73
C LYS A 444 13.69 -48.21 3.32
N ILE A 445 14.80 -47.49 3.41
CA ILE A 445 14.81 -46.10 3.86
C ILE A 445 13.85 -45.23 3.02
N LEU A 446 13.73 -45.49 1.72
CA LEU A 446 12.83 -44.74 0.84
C LEU A 446 11.35 -45.05 1.06
N GLU A 447 11.01 -46.19 1.64
CA GLU A 447 9.61 -46.52 2.00
C GLU A 447 9.07 -45.58 3.08
N GLU A 448 9.94 -45.02 3.94
CA GLU A 448 9.55 -44.04 4.94
C GLU A 448 8.90 -42.81 4.31
N ILE A 449 9.32 -42.40 3.10
CA ILE A 449 8.73 -41.27 2.36
C ILE A 449 7.24 -41.54 2.06
N ARG A 450 6.89 -42.79 1.67
CA ARG A 450 5.49 -43.17 1.40
C ARG A 450 4.63 -43.09 2.67
N VAL A 451 5.19 -43.49 3.82
CA VAL A 451 4.51 -43.39 5.10
C VAL A 451 4.28 -41.94 5.49
N LEU A 452 5.29 -41.09 5.31
CA LEU A 452 5.18 -39.65 5.57
C LEU A 452 4.14 -38.96 4.68
N VAL A 453 4.10 -39.27 3.39
CA VAL A 453 3.10 -38.74 2.48
C VAL A 453 1.69 -39.12 2.90
N LYS A 454 1.45 -40.39 3.28
CA LYS A 454 0.16 -40.83 3.82
C LYS A 454 -0.22 -40.09 5.10
N TYR A 455 0.75 -39.84 5.97
CA TYR A 455 0.52 -39.05 7.18
C TYR A 455 0.17 -37.60 6.87
N ALA A 456 0.96 -36.94 6.00
CA ALA A 456 0.71 -35.57 5.56
C ALA A 456 -0.68 -35.42 4.93
N ASN A 457 -1.08 -36.35 4.05
CA ASN A 457 -2.41 -36.34 3.43
C ASN A 457 -3.54 -36.44 4.47
N ARG A 458 -3.37 -37.27 5.51
CA ARG A 458 -4.34 -37.33 6.61
C ARG A 458 -4.44 -36.02 7.36
N CYS A 459 -3.30 -35.38 7.68
CA CYS A 459 -3.27 -34.07 8.34
C CYS A 459 -3.94 -32.98 7.47
N LEU A 460 -3.62 -32.91 6.18
CA LEU A 460 -4.21 -31.93 5.26
C LEU A 460 -5.72 -32.14 5.09
N MET A 461 -6.18 -33.40 5.05
CA MET A 461 -7.62 -33.71 5.02
C MET A 461 -8.32 -33.24 6.30
N ARG A 462 -7.73 -33.52 7.48
CA ARG A 462 -8.29 -33.05 8.77
C ARG A 462 -8.37 -31.54 8.85
N ILE A 463 -7.34 -30.82 8.39
CA ILE A 463 -7.36 -29.37 8.28
C ILE A 463 -8.53 -28.94 7.39
N GLY A 464 -8.71 -29.57 6.22
CA GLY A 464 -9.81 -29.26 5.31
C GLY A 464 -11.19 -29.47 5.95
N VAL A 465 -11.37 -30.52 6.74
CA VAL A 465 -12.61 -30.78 7.50
C VAL A 465 -12.83 -29.72 8.58
N THR A 466 -11.81 -29.46 9.41
CA THR A 466 -11.86 -28.48 10.52
C THR A 466 -12.19 -27.08 10.04
N TYR A 467 -11.61 -26.67 8.92
CA TYR A 467 -11.88 -25.37 8.30
C TYR A 467 -13.08 -25.40 7.34
N THR A 468 -13.73 -26.51 7.15
CA THR A 468 -14.87 -26.69 6.22
C THR A 468 -14.57 -26.14 4.82
N THR A 469 -13.35 -26.39 4.32
CA THR A 469 -12.94 -25.95 2.99
C THR A 469 -13.60 -26.80 1.89
N ALA A 470 -13.92 -26.18 0.76
CA ALA A 470 -14.44 -26.89 -0.40
C ALA A 470 -13.38 -27.80 -1.03
N SER A 471 -12.13 -27.37 -1.03
CA SER A 471 -10.98 -28.09 -1.59
C SER A 471 -9.88 -28.26 -0.56
N VAL A 472 -9.12 -29.34 -0.71
CA VAL A 472 -8.02 -29.72 0.17
C VAL A 472 -6.77 -29.97 -0.64
N TYR A 473 -5.63 -29.62 -0.09
CA TYR A 473 -4.33 -30.02 -0.64
C TYR A 473 -4.03 -31.45 -0.29
N HIS A 474 -3.49 -32.21 -1.23
CA HIS A 474 -3.00 -33.56 -0.99
C HIS A 474 -1.88 -33.92 -1.96
N PHE A 475 -1.12 -34.96 -1.65
CA PHE A 475 -0.05 -35.50 -2.48
C PHE A 475 -0.55 -36.72 -3.21
N SER A 476 -0.39 -36.76 -4.53
CA SER A 476 -0.76 -37.91 -5.34
C SER A 476 0.37 -38.94 -5.34
N ALA A 477 0.03 -40.21 -5.10
CA ALA A 477 0.98 -41.31 -5.20
C ALA A 477 1.41 -41.58 -6.66
N SER A 478 0.58 -41.21 -7.66
CA SER A 478 0.85 -41.42 -9.08
C SER A 478 1.73 -40.37 -9.74
N ILE A 479 1.84 -39.19 -9.15
CA ILE A 479 2.62 -38.06 -9.68
C ILE A 479 3.91 -37.82 -8.85
N GLY A 480 4.44 -38.85 -8.22
CA GLY A 480 5.69 -38.76 -7.48
C GLY A 480 5.67 -37.64 -6.40
N TYR A 481 4.63 -37.61 -5.56
CA TYR A 481 4.48 -36.67 -4.43
C TYR A 481 4.21 -35.20 -4.76
N GLY A 482 3.81 -34.89 -6.01
CA GLY A 482 3.34 -33.54 -6.36
C GLY A 482 2.10 -33.16 -5.54
N MET A 483 2.10 -31.95 -4.95
CA MET A 483 0.96 -31.44 -4.19
C MET A 483 -0.12 -30.91 -5.12
N ILE A 484 -1.34 -31.42 -5.01
CA ILE A 484 -2.50 -31.00 -5.80
C ILE A 484 -3.61 -30.50 -4.88
N LYS A 485 -4.47 -29.65 -5.45
CA LYS A 485 -5.66 -29.15 -4.76
C LYS A 485 -6.88 -29.75 -5.42
N THR A 486 -7.64 -30.57 -4.69
CA THR A 486 -8.82 -31.29 -5.19
C THR A 486 -10.05 -30.95 -4.39
N ASP A 487 -11.24 -31.08 -4.98
CA ASP A 487 -12.48 -30.97 -4.23
C ASP A 487 -12.52 -32.03 -3.11
N ARG A 488 -12.87 -31.58 -1.91
CA ARG A 488 -12.88 -32.45 -0.72
C ARG A 488 -13.87 -33.62 -0.86
N LYS A 489 -14.99 -33.43 -1.57
CA LYS A 489 -15.98 -34.49 -1.78
C LYS A 489 -15.45 -35.58 -2.71
N GLU A 490 -14.72 -35.20 -3.76
CA GLU A 490 -14.07 -36.15 -4.66
C GLU A 490 -13.05 -37.00 -3.91
N LEU A 491 -12.26 -36.39 -3.03
CA LEU A 491 -11.22 -37.08 -2.26
C LEU A 491 -11.79 -38.05 -1.21
N LEU A 492 -12.98 -37.81 -0.68
CA LEU A 492 -13.69 -38.71 0.23
C LEU A 492 -14.31 -39.93 -0.49
N LEU A 493 -14.42 -39.89 -1.80
CA LEU A 493 -14.94 -40.97 -2.64
C LEU A 493 -13.83 -41.87 -3.21
N MET A 494 -12.55 -41.44 -3.12
CA MET A 494 -11.34 -42.20 -3.45
C MET A 494 -10.78 -42.94 -2.24
#